data_e7f5ae83a311707be53dd2fe04000df2
#
_entry.id   e7f5ae83a311707be53dd2fe04000df2
#
_cell.length_a   1.000
_cell.length_b   1.000
_cell.length_c   1.000
_cell.angle_alpha   90.00
_cell.angle_beta   90.00
_cell.angle_gamma   90.00
#
_symmetry.space_group_name_H-M   'P 1'
#
loop_
_entity.id
_entity.type
_entity.pdbx_description
1 polymer ?
#
loop_
_entity_poly.entity_id
_entity_poly.type
_entity_poly.pdbx_seq_one_letter_code
_entity_poly.pdbx_strand_id
1 'polypeptide(L)'
;TAKIHLYQKIDTLWYKAKYLLGEKPGTPRRYELVGEWEPGAEYSLEIDSAAFTDIYGRVAKAEQFGFNVYKLEDYATLTLSLTGMAGKPCLVQLLNKQGYVVRQIATTDATAHFFYVHPGTYYLRLIEDDNDNGRWDTGEFASRRQPEAVYYYPKAIECRAKWDVTETWSPHALPLFQQKPNELVRQKADKQRQQLKHRNAERAAKLGIEIPASVLG
;
A
#
# COMPACT_ATOMS: atom_id res chain seq x y z
N THR A 1 -9.04 29.16 -5.31
CA THR A 1 -10.28 28.46 -4.89
C THR A 1 -11.50 28.92 -5.66
N ALA A 2 -11.53 30.11 -6.26
CA ALA A 2 -12.69 30.61 -7.02
C ALA A 2 -13.04 29.78 -8.29
N LYS A 3 -12.13 28.94 -8.75
CA LYS A 3 -12.25 28.13 -9.98
C LYS A 3 -12.36 26.63 -9.72
N ILE A 4 -12.64 26.24 -8.48
CA ILE A 4 -12.82 24.85 -8.09
C ILE A 4 -14.14 24.78 -7.34
N HIS A 5 -15.02 23.89 -7.75
CA HIS A 5 -16.37 23.78 -7.23
C HIS A 5 -16.65 22.34 -6.84
N LEU A 6 -17.20 22.13 -5.66
CA LEU A 6 -17.67 20.84 -5.21
C LEU A 6 -19.18 20.85 -5.13
N TYR A 7 -19.80 19.84 -5.70
CA TYR A 7 -21.24 19.62 -5.65
C TYR A 7 -21.56 18.28 -5.03
N GLN A 8 -22.64 18.24 -4.27
CA GLN A 8 -23.25 17.04 -3.72
C GLN A 8 -24.60 16.82 -4.40
N LYS A 9 -24.88 15.59 -4.77
CA LYS A 9 -26.17 15.20 -5.31
C LYS A 9 -27.11 14.84 -4.19
N ILE A 10 -28.22 15.54 -4.12
CA ILE A 10 -29.33 15.25 -3.21
C ILE A 10 -30.55 14.96 -4.08
N ASP A 11 -31.08 13.75 -3.96
CA ASP A 11 -32.09 13.19 -4.88
C ASP A 11 -31.61 13.23 -6.34
N THR A 12 -32.10 14.17 -7.12
CA THR A 12 -31.78 14.34 -8.56
C THR A 12 -31.03 15.63 -8.86
N LEU A 13 -30.86 16.51 -7.89
CA LEU A 13 -30.29 17.85 -8.07
C LEU A 13 -28.87 17.94 -7.45
N TRP A 14 -28.05 18.78 -8.06
CA TRP A 14 -26.71 19.08 -7.57
C TRP A 14 -26.69 20.35 -6.74
N TYR A 15 -26.18 20.29 -5.52
CA TYR A 15 -26.07 21.41 -4.61
C TYR A 15 -24.58 21.68 -4.30
N LYS A 16 -24.24 22.96 -4.20
CA LYS A 16 -22.88 23.35 -3.85
C LYS A 16 -22.50 22.89 -2.45
N ALA A 17 -21.45 22.09 -2.33
CA ALA A 17 -20.95 21.59 -1.06
C ALA A 17 -19.79 22.46 -0.55
N LYS A 18 -19.61 22.49 0.76
CA LYS A 18 -18.48 23.17 1.42
C LYS A 18 -17.25 22.26 1.39
N TYR A 19 -16.09 22.85 1.17
CA TYR A 19 -14.82 22.14 1.21
C TYR A 19 -13.68 23.07 1.59
N LEU A 20 -12.59 22.48 2.04
CA LEU A 20 -11.28 23.11 2.20
C LEU A 20 -10.31 22.45 1.21
N LEU A 21 -9.52 23.27 0.53
CA LEU A 21 -8.47 22.80 -0.35
C LEU A 21 -7.13 23.34 0.16
N GLY A 22 -6.24 22.45 0.50
CA GLY A 22 -4.90 22.78 0.98
C GLY A 22 -3.83 21.96 0.28
N GLU A 23 -2.62 22.49 0.20
CA GLU A 23 -1.46 21.70 -0.25
C GLU A 23 -1.06 20.69 0.83
N LYS A 24 -0.82 19.44 0.42
CA LYS A 24 -0.45 18.38 1.35
C LYS A 24 0.95 18.61 1.89
N PRO A 25 1.14 18.70 3.22
CA PRO A 25 2.46 18.92 3.81
C PRO A 25 3.49 17.88 3.36
N GLY A 26 4.69 18.34 3.02
CA GLY A 26 5.80 17.47 2.61
C GLY A 26 5.68 16.86 1.20
N THR A 27 4.64 17.19 0.45
CA THR A 27 4.45 16.72 -0.95
C THR A 27 4.05 17.88 -1.84
N PRO A 28 5.02 18.62 -2.42
CA PRO A 28 4.70 19.78 -3.25
C PRO A 28 3.84 19.41 -4.45
N ARG A 29 2.93 20.30 -4.81
CA ARG A 29 1.97 20.16 -5.93
C ARG A 29 0.91 19.06 -5.73
N ARG A 30 0.76 18.54 -4.53
CA ARG A 30 -0.36 17.68 -4.16
C ARG A 30 -1.32 18.46 -3.28
N TYR A 31 -2.58 18.41 -3.65
CA TYR A 31 -3.64 19.10 -2.91
C TYR A 31 -4.53 18.06 -2.24
N GLU A 32 -4.95 18.37 -1.02
CA GLU A 32 -5.94 17.62 -0.27
C GLU A 32 -7.26 18.40 -0.28
N LEU A 33 -8.32 17.73 -0.70
CA LEU A 33 -9.69 18.23 -0.60
C LEU A 33 -10.32 17.63 0.66
N VAL A 34 -10.67 18.48 1.61
CA VAL A 34 -11.34 18.11 2.85
C VAL A 34 -12.75 18.65 2.83
N GLY A 35 -13.73 17.79 3.01
CA GLY A 35 -15.15 18.14 3.01
C GLY A 35 -15.90 17.37 4.09
N GLU A 36 -17.13 17.78 4.35
CA GLU A 36 -18.09 17.04 5.16
C GLU A 36 -18.70 15.94 4.29
N TRP A 37 -18.04 14.79 4.26
CA TRP A 37 -18.44 13.67 3.40
C TRP A 37 -19.63 12.92 4.00
N GLU A 38 -20.75 12.94 3.33
CA GLU A 38 -21.95 12.21 3.75
C GLU A 38 -21.89 10.78 3.20
N PRO A 39 -21.96 9.74 4.07
CA PRO A 39 -21.93 8.35 3.64
C PRO A 39 -23.08 8.01 2.68
N GLY A 40 -22.72 7.44 1.53
CA GLY A 40 -23.68 7.08 0.47
C GLY A 40 -24.01 8.19 -0.50
N ALA A 41 -23.49 9.41 -0.31
CA ALA A 41 -23.73 10.52 -1.22
C ALA A 41 -22.80 10.48 -2.44
N GLU A 42 -23.30 11.05 -3.54
CA GLU A 42 -22.58 11.26 -4.81
C GLU A 42 -22.09 12.70 -4.86
N TYR A 43 -20.83 12.89 -5.25
CA TYR A 43 -20.20 14.20 -5.37
C TYR A 43 -19.64 14.41 -6.77
N SER A 44 -19.57 15.67 -7.20
CA SER A 44 -18.89 16.11 -8.41
C SER A 44 -17.94 17.25 -8.08
N LEU A 45 -16.67 17.06 -8.37
CA LEU A 45 -15.64 18.09 -8.31
C LEU A 45 -15.44 18.67 -9.70
N GLU A 46 -15.70 19.95 -9.85
CA GLU A 46 -15.51 20.68 -11.10
C GLU A 46 -14.34 21.64 -10.96
N ILE A 47 -13.44 21.57 -11.91
CA ILE A 47 -12.25 22.41 -11.99
C ILE A 47 -12.37 23.21 -13.28
N ASP A 48 -12.52 24.52 -13.17
CA ASP A 48 -12.64 25.41 -14.33
C ASP A 48 -11.32 25.49 -15.12
N SER A 49 -11.40 25.91 -16.37
CA SER A 49 -10.21 26.19 -17.17
C SER A 49 -9.35 27.27 -16.50
N ALA A 50 -8.04 27.14 -16.63
CA ALA A 50 -7.06 28.02 -15.99
C ALA A 50 -7.16 28.10 -14.45
N ALA A 51 -7.71 27.06 -13.78
CA ALA A 51 -7.63 26.92 -12.33
C ALA A 51 -6.18 26.74 -11.86
N PHE A 52 -5.38 26.07 -12.67
CA PHE A 52 -3.95 25.86 -12.44
C PHE A 52 -3.15 26.35 -13.65
N THR A 53 -1.94 26.84 -13.40
CA THR A 53 -0.98 27.23 -14.43
C THR A 53 0.34 26.53 -14.14
N ASP A 54 0.96 25.96 -15.19
CA ASP A 54 2.27 25.35 -15.05
C ASP A 54 3.40 26.38 -15.03
N ILE A 55 4.63 25.93 -14.81
CA ILE A 55 5.82 26.80 -14.77
C ILE A 55 6.13 27.49 -16.11
N TYR A 56 5.53 27.02 -17.20
CA TYR A 56 5.68 27.59 -18.55
C TYR A 56 4.54 28.54 -18.94
N GLY A 57 3.61 28.82 -18.00
CA GLY A 57 2.46 29.68 -18.25
C GLY A 57 1.30 28.99 -18.97
N ARG A 58 1.34 27.66 -19.17
CA ARG A 58 0.24 26.92 -19.77
C ARG A 58 -0.87 26.73 -18.74
N VAL A 59 -2.08 26.93 -19.16
CA VAL A 59 -3.27 26.81 -18.31
C VAL A 59 -3.87 25.42 -18.40
N ALA A 60 -4.39 24.91 -17.28
CA ALA A 60 -5.13 23.67 -17.24
C ALA A 60 -6.47 23.80 -17.98
N LYS A 61 -6.92 22.71 -18.60
CA LYS A 61 -8.28 22.62 -19.15
C LYS A 61 -9.28 22.42 -18.02
N ALA A 62 -10.56 22.69 -18.31
CA ALA A 62 -11.64 22.34 -17.41
C ALA A 62 -11.76 20.81 -17.28
N GLU A 63 -11.95 20.33 -16.05
CA GLU A 63 -12.12 18.91 -15.75
C GLU A 63 -13.23 18.72 -14.72
N GLN A 64 -13.90 17.56 -14.80
CA GLN A 64 -14.95 17.18 -13.88
C GLN A 64 -14.70 15.74 -13.39
N PHE A 65 -14.77 15.55 -12.07
CA PHE A 65 -14.55 14.26 -11.42
C PHE A 65 -15.79 13.92 -10.57
N GLY A 66 -16.54 12.89 -10.97
CA GLY A 66 -17.60 12.30 -10.16
C GLY A 66 -17.05 11.23 -9.25
N PHE A 67 -17.49 11.21 -7.97
CA PHE A 67 -17.15 10.15 -7.02
C PHE A 67 -18.28 9.92 -6.02
N ASN A 68 -18.33 8.70 -5.49
CA ASN A 68 -19.30 8.31 -4.48
C ASN A 68 -18.60 8.09 -3.14
N VAL A 69 -19.22 8.53 -2.07
CA VAL A 69 -18.79 8.21 -0.71
C VAL A 69 -19.47 6.91 -0.29
N TYR A 70 -18.68 5.92 0.07
CA TYR A 70 -19.20 4.62 0.51
C TYR A 70 -19.97 4.79 1.82
N LYS A 71 -21.02 3.98 2.01
CA LYS A 71 -21.71 3.86 3.29
C LYS A 71 -20.83 3.11 4.29
N LEU A 72 -21.03 3.34 5.57
CA LEU A 72 -20.29 2.62 6.63
C LEU A 72 -20.47 1.10 6.52
N GLU A 73 -21.64 0.67 6.10
CA GLU A 73 -22.00 -0.73 5.89
C GLU A 73 -21.32 -1.38 4.66
N ASP A 74 -20.67 -0.61 3.79
CA ASP A 74 -19.95 -1.11 2.64
C ASP A 74 -18.51 -1.52 3.00
N TYR A 75 -18.09 -1.25 4.23
CA TYR A 75 -16.76 -1.56 4.72
C TYR A 75 -16.76 -2.80 5.63
N ALA A 76 -15.56 -3.35 5.80
CA ALA A 76 -15.23 -4.32 6.83
C ALA A 76 -14.37 -3.68 7.92
N THR A 77 -14.35 -4.30 9.10
CA THR A 77 -13.36 -4.05 10.15
C THR A 77 -12.44 -5.27 10.25
N LEU A 78 -11.15 -5.03 10.34
CA LEU A 78 -10.17 -6.08 10.61
C LEU A 78 -9.43 -5.77 11.91
N THR A 79 -9.59 -6.65 12.88
CA THR A 79 -8.89 -6.60 14.16
C THR A 79 -7.83 -7.70 14.19
N LEU A 80 -6.60 -7.32 14.45
CA LEU A 80 -5.48 -8.24 14.58
C LEU A 80 -4.93 -8.23 15.99
N SER A 81 -4.83 -9.41 16.62
CA SER A 81 -4.15 -9.61 17.89
C SER A 81 -2.80 -10.26 17.67
N LEU A 82 -1.73 -9.66 18.19
CA LEU A 82 -0.34 -10.07 17.99
C LEU A 82 0.19 -10.75 19.25
N THR A 83 0.43 -12.04 19.19
CA THR A 83 0.97 -12.79 20.32
C THR A 83 2.48 -12.59 20.45
N GLY A 84 2.94 -12.19 21.64
CA GLY A 84 4.36 -12.00 21.93
C GLY A 84 4.94 -10.64 21.49
N MET A 85 4.06 -9.68 21.11
CA MET A 85 4.47 -8.34 20.66
C MET A 85 4.12 -7.22 21.65
N ALA A 86 3.51 -7.54 22.80
CA ALA A 86 3.14 -6.54 23.79
C ALA A 86 4.37 -5.74 24.29
N GLY A 87 4.26 -4.41 24.26
CA GLY A 87 5.33 -3.49 24.64
C GLY A 87 6.46 -3.33 23.61
N LYS A 88 6.36 -3.98 22.45
CA LYS A 88 7.32 -3.80 21.35
C LYS A 88 6.73 -2.90 20.27
N PRO A 89 7.43 -1.81 19.91
CA PRO A 89 7.00 -0.99 18.78
C PRO A 89 6.98 -1.82 17.49
N CYS A 90 5.89 -1.80 16.78
CA CYS A 90 5.79 -2.50 15.50
C CYS A 90 4.85 -1.77 14.53
N LEU A 91 5.11 -1.96 13.24
CA LEU A 91 4.30 -1.47 12.16
C LEU A 91 3.52 -2.63 11.55
N VAL A 92 2.21 -2.59 11.65
CA VAL A 92 1.34 -3.56 11.00
C VAL A 92 0.84 -2.97 9.69
N GLN A 93 1.13 -3.63 8.60
CA GLN A 93 0.77 -3.19 7.25
C GLN A 93 -0.24 -4.14 6.62
N LEU A 94 -1.32 -3.55 6.12
CA LEU A 94 -2.31 -4.22 5.29
C LEU A 94 -1.90 -4.08 3.83
N LEU A 95 -1.72 -5.20 3.14
CA LEU A 95 -1.25 -5.26 1.75
C LEU A 95 -2.37 -5.71 0.83
N ASN A 96 -2.43 -5.17 -0.37
CA ASN A 96 -3.28 -5.69 -1.44
C ASN A 96 -2.68 -6.93 -2.12
N LYS A 97 -3.39 -7.52 -3.09
CA LYS A 97 -2.93 -8.69 -3.88
C LYS A 97 -1.61 -8.46 -4.64
N GLN A 98 -1.28 -7.22 -4.93
CA GLN A 98 -0.03 -6.83 -5.59
C GLN A 98 1.12 -6.62 -4.60
N GLY A 99 0.85 -6.72 -3.28
CA GLY A 99 1.84 -6.50 -2.22
C GLY A 99 2.13 -5.02 -1.93
N TYR A 100 1.29 -4.11 -2.41
CA TYR A 100 1.37 -2.69 -2.04
C TYR A 100 0.68 -2.44 -0.71
N VAL A 101 1.27 -1.55 0.09
CA VAL A 101 0.68 -1.13 1.37
C VAL A 101 -0.56 -0.28 1.11
N VAL A 102 -1.70 -0.75 1.60
CA VAL A 102 -2.98 -0.03 1.57
C VAL A 102 -3.11 0.83 2.82
N ARG A 103 -2.75 0.26 3.97
CA ARG A 103 -2.75 0.94 5.28
C ARG A 103 -1.62 0.44 6.15
N GLN A 104 -1.19 1.31 7.08
CA GLN A 104 -0.20 1.02 8.10
C GLN A 104 -0.68 1.54 9.44
N ILE A 105 -0.47 0.76 10.48
CA ILE A 105 -0.75 1.12 11.87
C ILE A 105 0.52 0.87 12.68
N ALA A 106 0.98 1.87 13.41
CA ALA A 106 2.01 1.72 14.42
C ALA A 106 1.32 1.36 15.74
N THR A 107 1.82 0.36 16.44
CA THR A 107 1.27 -0.07 17.73
C THR A 107 2.33 -0.67 18.64
N THR A 108 2.13 -0.50 19.94
CA THR A 108 2.87 -1.17 21.02
C THR A 108 1.97 -2.10 21.82
N ASP A 109 0.66 -2.04 21.58
CA ASP A 109 -0.37 -2.72 22.40
C ASP A 109 -0.65 -4.15 21.97
N ALA A 110 0.15 -4.69 21.06
CA ALA A 110 -0.06 -6.02 20.46
C ALA A 110 -1.43 -6.19 19.78
N THR A 111 -2.10 -5.09 19.42
CA THR A 111 -3.34 -5.08 18.66
C THR A 111 -3.28 -4.04 17.56
N ALA A 112 -3.87 -4.36 16.39
CA ALA A 112 -4.03 -3.42 15.30
C ALA A 112 -5.46 -3.47 14.78
N HIS A 113 -6.12 -2.30 14.72
CA HIS A 113 -7.51 -2.17 14.26
C HIS A 113 -7.57 -1.42 12.94
N PHE A 114 -7.95 -2.11 11.88
CA PHE A 114 -8.17 -1.52 10.56
C PHE A 114 -9.67 -1.30 10.37
N PHE A 115 -10.13 -0.07 10.56
CA PHE A 115 -11.50 0.33 10.29
C PHE A 115 -11.66 0.73 8.83
N TYR A 116 -12.87 0.65 8.30
CA TYR A 116 -13.22 1.07 6.93
C TYR A 116 -12.35 0.41 5.87
N VAL A 117 -12.20 -0.91 5.97
CA VAL A 117 -11.49 -1.71 4.98
C VAL A 117 -12.45 -2.03 3.83
N HIS A 118 -12.07 -1.70 2.60
CA HIS A 118 -12.87 -2.07 1.44
C HIS A 118 -12.97 -3.59 1.30
N PRO A 119 -14.09 -4.14 0.78
CA PRO A 119 -14.18 -5.56 0.48
C PRO A 119 -13.05 -6.00 -0.46
N GLY A 120 -12.42 -7.12 -0.12
CA GLY A 120 -11.30 -7.62 -0.92
C GLY A 120 -10.46 -8.64 -0.18
N THR A 121 -9.42 -9.13 -0.85
CA THR A 121 -8.43 -10.04 -0.27
C THR A 121 -7.17 -9.26 0.05
N TYR A 122 -6.72 -9.42 1.28
CA TYR A 122 -5.58 -8.71 1.84
C TYR A 122 -4.55 -9.66 2.42
N TYR A 123 -3.34 -9.15 2.62
CA TYR A 123 -2.26 -9.81 3.31
C TYR A 123 -1.73 -8.91 4.41
N LEU A 124 -1.14 -9.50 5.44
CA LEU A 124 -0.53 -8.74 6.53
C LEU A 124 0.98 -8.89 6.52
N ARG A 125 1.64 -7.79 6.83
CA ARG A 125 3.07 -7.70 7.08
C ARG A 125 3.29 -6.93 8.36
N LEU A 126 4.18 -7.43 9.21
CA LEU A 126 4.63 -6.78 10.42
C LEU A 126 6.11 -6.44 10.29
N ILE A 127 6.49 -5.27 10.74
CA ILE A 127 7.86 -4.80 10.85
C ILE A 127 8.10 -4.53 12.33
N GLU A 128 9.15 -5.09 12.93
CA GLU A 128 9.63 -4.67 14.26
C GLU A 128 10.34 -3.33 14.07
N ASP A 129 9.78 -2.27 14.64
CA ASP A 129 10.28 -0.89 14.54
C ASP A 129 11.13 -0.60 15.78
N ASP A 130 12.37 -1.07 15.77
CA ASP A 130 13.25 -1.05 16.93
C ASP A 130 13.55 0.36 17.46
N ASN A 131 13.44 1.37 16.61
CA ASN A 131 13.71 2.77 16.94
C ASN A 131 12.47 3.66 16.99
N ASP A 132 11.27 3.06 16.79
CA ASP A 132 9.97 3.74 16.85
C ASP A 132 9.88 4.97 15.94
N ASN A 133 10.43 4.86 14.72
CA ASN A 133 10.43 5.96 13.75
C ASN A 133 9.29 5.90 12.73
N GLY A 134 8.45 4.87 12.77
CA GLY A 134 7.29 4.69 11.89
C GLY A 134 7.63 4.23 10.48
N ARG A 135 8.85 3.74 10.25
CA ARG A 135 9.37 3.29 8.95
C ARG A 135 10.21 2.04 9.11
N TRP A 136 10.29 1.24 8.08
CA TRP A 136 11.26 0.18 8.00
C TRP A 136 12.66 0.73 7.70
N ASP A 137 13.61 0.36 8.53
CA ASP A 137 15.00 0.73 8.39
C ASP A 137 15.85 -0.39 7.80
N THR A 138 16.68 0.00 6.85
CA THR A 138 17.71 -0.89 6.28
C THR A 138 18.84 -1.11 7.29
N GLY A 139 19.55 -2.22 7.14
CA GLY A 139 20.79 -2.42 7.88
C GLY A 139 21.84 -1.40 7.50
N GLU A 140 22.82 -1.21 8.38
CA GLU A 140 23.97 -0.36 8.18
C GLU A 140 25.26 -1.17 8.26
N PHE A 141 26.01 -1.24 7.15
CA PHE A 141 27.21 -2.07 7.05
C PHE A 141 28.33 -1.58 8.00
N ALA A 142 28.50 -0.27 8.13
CA ALA A 142 29.57 0.33 8.95
C ALA A 142 29.42 -0.03 10.44
N SER A 143 28.20 0.04 10.97
CA SER A 143 27.87 -0.30 12.36
C SER A 143 27.53 -1.78 12.56
N ARG A 144 27.51 -2.59 11.48
CA ARG A 144 27.03 -3.98 11.46
C ARG A 144 25.62 -4.16 11.97
N ARG A 145 24.79 -3.11 11.88
CA ARG A 145 23.37 -3.19 12.24
C ARG A 145 22.61 -3.96 11.18
N GLN A 146 21.84 -4.96 11.60
CA GLN A 146 20.95 -5.68 10.70
C GLN A 146 19.73 -4.83 10.35
N PRO A 147 19.08 -5.06 9.20
CA PRO A 147 17.79 -4.44 8.91
C PRO A 147 16.72 -4.91 9.90
N GLU A 148 15.73 -4.06 10.12
CA GLU A 148 14.58 -4.42 10.95
C GLU A 148 13.87 -5.65 10.43
N ALA A 149 13.43 -6.50 11.37
CA ALA A 149 12.81 -7.77 11.05
C ALA A 149 11.43 -7.58 10.42
N VAL A 150 11.17 -8.35 9.36
CA VAL A 150 9.90 -8.30 8.61
C VAL A 150 9.25 -9.66 8.58
N TYR A 151 8.03 -9.73 9.10
CA TYR A 151 7.23 -10.94 9.18
C TYR A 151 6.01 -10.85 8.26
N TYR A 152 5.54 -11.99 7.78
CA TYR A 152 4.32 -12.08 6.98
C TYR A 152 3.32 -13.02 7.64
N TYR A 153 2.07 -12.62 7.66
CA TYR A 153 0.98 -13.53 7.99
C TYR A 153 0.80 -14.54 6.85
N PRO A 154 0.82 -15.85 7.14
CA PRO A 154 0.94 -16.86 6.09
C PRO A 154 -0.33 -17.07 5.24
N LYS A 155 -1.45 -16.49 5.65
CA LYS A 155 -2.74 -16.64 4.98
C LYS A 155 -3.24 -15.33 4.39
N ALA A 156 -4.01 -15.44 3.31
CA ALA A 156 -4.80 -14.32 2.82
C ALA A 156 -6.01 -14.09 3.74
N ILE A 157 -6.38 -12.83 3.93
CA ILE A 157 -7.54 -12.41 4.70
C ILE A 157 -8.60 -11.88 3.75
N GLU A 158 -9.78 -12.45 3.80
CA GLU A 158 -10.92 -12.01 3.02
C GLU A 158 -11.77 -11.06 3.86
N CYS A 159 -11.87 -9.81 3.43
CA CYS A 159 -12.75 -8.81 4.03
C CYS A 159 -13.98 -8.64 3.13
N ARG A 160 -15.17 -8.79 3.70
CA ARG A 160 -16.45 -8.55 3.03
C ARG A 160 -17.17 -7.41 3.72
N ALA A 161 -18.01 -6.68 2.98
CA ALA A 161 -18.84 -5.63 3.54
C ALA A 161 -19.62 -6.12 4.78
N LYS A 162 -19.73 -5.29 5.79
CA LYS A 162 -20.39 -5.58 7.08
C LYS A 162 -19.72 -6.66 7.95
N TRP A 163 -18.53 -7.13 7.57
CA TRP A 163 -17.84 -8.14 8.36
C TRP A 163 -16.86 -7.52 9.34
N ASP A 164 -16.88 -8.06 10.56
CA ASP A 164 -15.84 -7.85 11.58
C ASP A 164 -14.94 -9.07 11.58
N VAL A 165 -13.79 -8.95 10.96
CA VAL A 165 -12.79 -10.03 10.86
C VAL A 165 -11.83 -9.88 12.03
N THR A 166 -11.66 -10.96 12.81
CA THR A 166 -10.70 -11.01 13.91
C THR A 166 -9.70 -12.13 13.66
N GLU A 167 -8.42 -11.78 13.66
CA GLU A 167 -7.32 -12.71 13.47
C GLU A 167 -6.35 -12.65 14.64
N THR A 168 -5.77 -13.79 14.98
CA THR A 168 -4.68 -13.87 15.96
C THR A 168 -3.43 -14.37 15.27
N TRP A 169 -2.33 -13.67 15.46
CA TRP A 169 -1.07 -13.97 14.80
C TRP A 169 0.10 -13.94 15.79
N SER A 170 0.93 -15.00 15.76
CA SER A 170 2.23 -15.03 16.40
C SER A 170 3.32 -14.90 15.33
N PRO A 171 3.96 -13.74 15.18
CA PRO A 171 4.94 -13.50 14.11
C PRO A 171 6.15 -14.44 14.19
N HIS A 172 6.53 -14.87 15.38
CA HIS A 172 7.69 -15.73 15.62
C HIS A 172 7.39 -17.24 15.56
N ALA A 173 6.12 -17.64 15.32
CA ALA A 173 5.73 -19.06 15.34
C ALA A 173 6.31 -19.86 14.15
N LEU A 174 6.60 -19.21 13.03
CA LEU A 174 7.14 -19.83 11.83
C LEU A 174 8.48 -19.20 11.45
N PRO A 175 9.41 -19.97 10.85
CA PRO A 175 10.63 -19.42 10.27
C PRO A 175 10.31 -18.39 9.17
N LEU A 176 11.11 -17.32 9.06
CA LEU A 176 10.88 -16.22 8.11
C LEU A 176 10.71 -16.69 6.65
N PHE A 177 11.45 -17.69 6.22
CA PHE A 177 11.40 -18.21 4.86
C PHE A 177 10.11 -18.98 4.52
N GLN A 178 9.29 -19.33 5.54
CA GLN A 178 8.01 -20.03 5.38
C GLN A 178 6.79 -19.10 5.55
N GLN A 179 7.00 -17.86 5.91
CA GLN A 179 5.90 -16.96 6.25
C GLN A 179 5.27 -16.28 5.05
N LYS A 180 6.11 -15.88 4.07
CA LYS A 180 5.62 -15.07 2.95
C LYS A 180 4.70 -15.87 2.04
N PRO A 181 3.42 -15.45 1.86
CA PRO A 181 2.48 -16.10 0.95
C PRO A 181 3.02 -16.18 -0.48
N ASN A 182 2.79 -17.31 -1.15
CA ASN A 182 3.27 -17.54 -2.51
C ASN A 182 2.76 -16.49 -3.51
N GLU A 183 1.55 -15.98 -3.30
CA GLU A 183 0.91 -14.96 -4.11
C GLU A 183 1.69 -13.63 -4.09
N LEU A 184 2.39 -13.34 -2.99
CA LEU A 184 3.24 -12.16 -2.84
C LEU A 184 4.68 -12.36 -3.34
N VAL A 185 5.05 -13.58 -3.74
CA VAL A 185 6.38 -13.86 -4.27
C VAL A 185 6.45 -13.47 -5.75
N ARG A 186 7.07 -12.34 -6.04
CA ARG A 186 7.13 -11.78 -7.41
C ARG A 186 8.15 -12.45 -8.32
N GLN A 187 9.15 -13.15 -7.77
CA GLN A 187 10.20 -13.79 -8.56
C GLN A 187 10.11 -15.31 -8.46
N LYS A 188 9.93 -15.96 -9.60
CA LYS A 188 10.10 -17.40 -9.72
C LYS A 188 11.59 -17.68 -9.92
N ALA A 189 12.21 -18.35 -8.97
CA ALA A 189 13.66 -18.70 -8.98
C ALA A 189 14.12 -19.37 -10.29
N ASP A 190 13.25 -20.16 -10.90
CA ASP A 190 13.58 -20.90 -12.14
C ASP A 190 13.77 -20.03 -13.38
N LYS A 191 13.05 -18.90 -13.49
CA LYS A 191 13.26 -17.97 -14.60
C LYS A 191 14.61 -17.25 -14.53
N GLN A 192 15.09 -16.95 -13.32
CA GLN A 192 16.39 -16.31 -13.14
C GLN A 192 17.55 -17.26 -13.44
N ARG A 193 17.44 -18.53 -13.06
CA ARG A 193 18.45 -19.55 -13.40
C ARG A 193 18.55 -19.80 -14.90
N GLN A 194 17.44 -19.86 -15.62
CA GLN A 194 17.44 -20.00 -17.07
C GLN A 194 18.06 -18.79 -17.77
N GLN A 195 17.74 -17.56 -17.35
CA GLN A 195 18.34 -16.35 -17.94
C GLN A 195 19.84 -16.23 -17.69
N LEU A 196 20.34 -16.67 -16.53
CA LEU A 196 21.77 -16.67 -16.23
C LEU A 196 22.54 -17.71 -17.04
N LYS A 197 21.97 -18.91 -17.23
CA LYS A 197 22.56 -19.96 -18.08
C LYS A 197 22.68 -19.51 -19.54
N HIS A 198 21.65 -18.93 -20.12
CA HIS A 198 21.67 -18.41 -21.49
C HIS A 198 22.61 -17.22 -21.65
N ARG A 199 22.69 -16.31 -20.71
CA ARG A 199 23.59 -15.16 -20.78
C ARG A 199 25.08 -15.53 -20.76
N ASN A 200 25.46 -16.53 -20.00
CA ASN A 200 26.84 -17.01 -19.97
C ASN A 200 27.20 -17.73 -21.23
N ALA A 201 26.33 -18.54 -21.82
CA ALA A 201 26.51 -19.19 -23.10
C ALA A 201 26.63 -18.15 -24.25
N GLU A 202 25.80 -17.16 -24.30
CA GLU A 202 25.87 -16.06 -25.27
C GLU A 202 27.17 -15.26 -25.14
N ARG A 203 27.62 -15.01 -23.91
CA ARG A 203 28.85 -14.27 -23.65
C ARG A 203 30.07 -15.06 -24.05
N ALA A 204 30.11 -16.36 -23.77
CA ALA A 204 31.18 -17.27 -24.21
C ALA A 204 31.22 -17.39 -25.75
N ALA A 205 30.06 -17.51 -26.40
CA ALA A 205 30.01 -17.56 -27.87
C ALA A 205 30.53 -16.27 -28.51
N LYS A 206 30.20 -15.08 -27.93
CA LYS A 206 30.72 -13.78 -28.39
C LYS A 206 32.25 -13.63 -28.21
N LEU A 207 32.80 -14.30 -27.22
CA LEU A 207 34.25 -14.27 -26.92
C LEU A 207 35.01 -15.40 -27.57
N GLY A 208 34.34 -16.29 -28.33
CA GLY A 208 34.98 -17.47 -28.95
C GLY A 208 35.47 -18.48 -27.93
N ILE A 209 34.90 -18.52 -26.72
CA ILE A 209 35.31 -19.45 -25.67
C ILE A 209 34.41 -20.68 -25.70
N GLU A 210 34.97 -21.86 -25.87
CA GLU A 210 34.24 -23.12 -25.72
C GLU A 210 33.95 -23.40 -24.26
N ILE A 211 32.65 -23.52 -23.91
CA ILE A 211 32.21 -23.87 -22.56
C ILE A 211 32.12 -25.40 -22.48
N PRO A 212 32.85 -26.04 -21.51
CA PRO A 212 32.75 -27.49 -21.32
C PRO A 212 31.30 -27.91 -21.01
N ALA A 213 30.84 -29.02 -21.56
CA ALA A 213 29.48 -29.54 -21.38
C ALA A 213 29.11 -29.75 -19.89
N SER A 214 30.09 -29.98 -19.02
CA SER A 214 29.89 -30.06 -17.55
C SER A 214 29.42 -28.78 -16.87
N VAL A 215 29.55 -27.62 -17.54
CA VAL A 215 29.16 -26.31 -17.00
C VAL A 215 27.76 -25.90 -17.50
N LEU A 216 27.26 -26.57 -18.54
CA LEU A 216 25.95 -26.31 -19.16
C LEU A 216 24.84 -27.22 -18.62
N GLY A 217 25.18 -28.18 -17.75
CA GLY A 217 24.26 -29.16 -17.12
C GLY A 217 23.36 -28.60 -16.02
#